data_4092a393c627fc141a3ddb4c6379ddeb
#
_entry.id   4092a393c627fc141a3ddb4c6379ddeb
#
_cell.length_a   1.000
_cell.length_b   1.000
_cell.length_c   1.000
_cell.angle_alpha   90.00
_cell.angle_beta   90.00
_cell.angle_gamma   90.00
#
_symmetry.space_group_name_H-M   'P 1'
#
loop_
_entity.id
_entity.type
_entity.pdbx_description
1 polymer ?
#
loop_
_entity_poly.entity_id
_entity_poly.type
_entity_poly.pdbx_seq_one_letter_code
_entity_poly.pdbx_strand_id
1 'polypeptide(L)'
;MAALDKESAYRNYTGWQHIFTTVVLSCFTAFQLYASIFNRVPQQQVRYMHLGFAIALAYWLYPASLKGNREKSHPVDIALALSFVGVTAYCIVNFLALQNRAGAYTDMDMYVGIVAVVLVLEACRRVVGMPIVIIASVFMLYARFGGNMPGLFRHRGYSWKRIITHLFYTTEGIIGTPIGVCSTFIFLFIMFGSFLEKTGIGQFFIDISNAVAGWASGGPAKVAVLASALEGTVSGSSVANTVGSGSFTIPMMKSLGYKPEFAAAVEAAASTGGQIMPPIMGAAAFLIAEAVGIPYLEVAKAAIIPAILYFTGIWIEVHFEAKRLGLKGLPREQLPRARSLFIDRGHLLVPLLAIIVF
;
A
#
# COMPACT_ATOMS: atom_id res chain seq x y z
N MET A 1 22.00 0.56 -0.11
CA MET A 1 20.67 0.10 -0.57
C MET A 1 19.54 1.07 -0.31
N ALA A 2 19.47 1.72 0.84
CA ALA A 2 18.42 2.74 1.15
C ALA A 2 18.36 3.98 0.22
N ALA A 3 19.33 4.17 -0.67
CA ALA A 3 19.37 5.31 -1.61
C ALA A 3 18.59 5.06 -2.92
N LEU A 4 18.11 3.86 -3.16
CA LEU A 4 17.41 3.46 -4.40
C LEU A 4 15.90 3.39 -4.25
N ASP A 5 15.39 3.27 -3.03
CA ASP A 5 13.97 3.19 -2.76
C ASP A 5 13.41 4.57 -2.40
N LYS A 6 12.57 5.12 -3.28
CA LYS A 6 11.94 6.42 -3.05
C LYS A 6 10.83 6.38 -2.02
N GLU A 7 10.18 5.24 -1.86
CA GLU A 7 9.08 5.08 -0.90
C GLU A 7 9.58 5.18 0.55
N SER A 8 10.82 4.75 0.83
CA SER A 8 11.46 4.88 2.13
C SER A 8 12.18 6.21 2.36
N ALA A 9 12.19 7.11 1.38
CA ALA A 9 12.92 8.39 1.42
C ALA A 9 12.11 9.52 2.07
N TYR A 10 11.29 9.23 3.07
CA TYR A 10 10.52 10.24 3.79
C TYR A 10 11.36 10.98 4.84
N ARG A 11 10.85 12.14 5.27
CA ARG A 11 11.47 12.98 6.31
C ARG A 11 11.21 12.43 7.70
N ASN A 12 12.24 12.41 8.52
CA ASN A 12 12.16 12.07 9.94
C ASN A 12 12.18 13.37 10.76
N TYR A 13 10.99 13.86 11.05
CA TYR A 13 10.83 15.07 11.84
C TYR A 13 11.05 14.85 13.32
N THR A 14 11.58 15.87 14.00
CA THR A 14 11.73 15.94 15.45
C THR A 14 11.04 17.19 15.99
N GLY A 15 10.80 17.23 17.31
CA GLY A 15 10.20 18.38 17.96
C GLY A 15 8.77 18.69 17.49
N TRP A 16 8.46 19.97 17.29
CA TRP A 16 7.11 20.42 16.97
C TRP A 16 6.59 19.88 15.61
N GLN A 17 7.49 19.68 14.64
CA GLN A 17 7.12 19.14 13.32
C GLN A 17 6.64 17.69 13.43
N HIS A 18 7.25 16.89 14.31
CA HIS A 18 6.77 15.54 14.61
C HIS A 18 5.38 15.58 15.24
N ILE A 19 5.17 16.47 16.23
CA ILE A 19 3.84 16.62 16.89
C ILE A 19 2.79 17.04 15.85
N PHE A 20 3.10 18.03 15.02
CA PHE A 20 2.19 18.47 13.95
C PHE A 20 1.83 17.33 12.99
N THR A 21 2.84 16.57 12.53
CA THR A 21 2.63 15.41 11.64
C THR A 21 1.71 14.38 12.30
N THR A 22 1.96 14.06 13.56
CA THR A 22 1.14 13.11 14.33
C THR A 22 -0.31 13.59 14.45
N VAL A 23 -0.51 14.88 14.74
CA VAL A 23 -1.86 15.47 14.84
C VAL A 23 -2.58 15.39 13.48
N VAL A 24 -1.93 15.76 12.37
CA VAL A 24 -2.54 15.72 11.03
C VAL A 24 -2.89 14.28 10.64
N LEU A 25 -2.00 13.31 10.89
CA LEU A 25 -2.25 11.89 10.65
C LEU A 25 -3.41 11.36 11.51
N SER A 26 -3.47 11.77 12.78
CA SER A 26 -4.58 11.40 13.68
C SER A 26 -5.91 11.99 13.23
N CYS A 27 -5.92 13.24 12.78
CA CYS A 27 -7.12 13.88 12.21
C CYS A 27 -7.56 13.16 10.92
N PHE A 28 -6.61 12.78 10.06
CA PHE A 28 -6.91 12.01 8.86
C PHE A 28 -7.54 10.66 9.20
N THR A 29 -6.95 9.94 10.15
CA THR A 29 -7.48 8.64 10.62
C THR A 29 -8.87 8.79 11.24
N ALA A 30 -9.07 9.79 12.10
CA ALA A 30 -10.37 10.07 12.70
C ALA A 30 -11.44 10.42 11.65
N PHE A 31 -11.08 11.22 10.64
CA PHE A 31 -11.99 11.54 9.53
C PHE A 31 -12.38 10.27 8.75
N GLN A 32 -11.41 9.41 8.41
CA GLN A 32 -11.70 8.18 7.67
C GLN A 32 -12.58 7.21 8.45
N LEU A 33 -12.33 7.05 9.75
CA LEU A 33 -13.18 6.25 10.64
C LEU A 33 -14.59 6.83 10.71
N TYR A 34 -14.71 8.14 10.90
CA TYR A 34 -16.01 8.81 10.92
C TYR A 34 -16.78 8.59 9.62
N ALA A 35 -16.13 8.81 8.49
CA ALA A 35 -16.75 8.66 7.17
C ALA A 35 -17.23 7.23 6.92
N SER A 36 -16.42 6.23 7.33
CA SER A 36 -16.71 4.81 7.12
C SER A 36 -17.77 4.27 8.08
N ILE A 37 -17.75 4.68 9.36
CA ILE A 37 -18.69 4.17 10.37
C ILE A 37 -20.08 4.81 10.21
N PHE A 38 -20.12 6.13 10.02
CA PHE A 38 -21.41 6.85 10.03
C PHE A 38 -22.02 7.02 8.63
N ASN A 39 -21.23 6.86 7.57
CA ASN A 39 -21.65 6.99 6.16
C ASN A 39 -22.51 8.25 5.87
N ARG A 40 -22.21 9.37 6.58
CA ARG A 40 -22.96 10.63 6.47
C ARG A 40 -22.37 11.60 5.45
N VAL A 41 -21.14 11.35 4.98
CA VAL A 41 -20.43 12.19 4.01
C VAL A 41 -20.59 11.56 2.63
N PRO A 42 -21.02 12.32 1.61
CA PRO A 42 -21.08 11.82 0.23
C PRO A 42 -19.75 11.20 -0.21
N GLN A 43 -19.77 10.02 -0.81
CA GLN A 43 -18.57 9.25 -1.11
C GLN A 43 -17.56 10.02 -1.97
N GLN A 44 -18.02 10.85 -2.88
CA GLN A 44 -17.14 11.68 -3.69
C GLN A 44 -16.44 12.77 -2.85
N GLN A 45 -17.08 13.32 -1.83
CA GLN A 45 -16.42 14.23 -0.88
C GLN A 45 -15.38 13.50 -0.04
N VAL A 46 -15.65 12.26 0.39
CA VAL A 46 -14.66 11.42 1.08
C VAL A 46 -13.42 11.22 0.21
N ARG A 47 -13.60 10.95 -1.10
CA ARG A 47 -12.50 10.83 -2.06
C ARG A 47 -11.67 12.11 -2.18
N TYR A 48 -12.31 13.28 -2.28
CA TYR A 48 -11.60 14.58 -2.29
C TYR A 48 -10.82 14.82 -1.01
N MET A 49 -11.43 14.56 0.14
CA MET A 49 -10.76 14.73 1.44
C MET A 49 -9.59 13.77 1.61
N HIS A 50 -9.79 12.49 1.25
CA HIS A 50 -8.73 11.48 1.30
C HIS A 50 -7.54 11.88 0.42
N LEU A 51 -7.79 12.26 -0.83
CA LEU A 51 -6.76 12.73 -1.75
C LEU A 51 -6.08 14.01 -1.23
N GLY A 52 -6.86 14.92 -0.63
CA GLY A 52 -6.37 16.15 -0.02
C GLY A 52 -5.35 15.89 1.07
N PHE A 53 -5.69 15.03 2.03
CA PHE A 53 -4.76 14.62 3.08
C PHE A 53 -3.54 13.90 2.52
N ALA A 54 -3.75 12.93 1.61
CA ALA A 54 -2.67 12.13 1.05
C ALA A 54 -1.64 12.99 0.29
N ILE A 55 -2.09 13.91 -0.58
CA ILE A 55 -1.20 14.77 -1.37
C ILE A 55 -0.52 15.83 -0.48
N ALA A 56 -1.25 16.46 0.45
CA ALA A 56 -0.66 17.42 1.39
C ALA A 56 0.42 16.75 2.26
N LEU A 57 0.15 15.55 2.78
CA LEU A 57 1.12 14.76 3.52
C LEU A 57 2.28 14.28 2.66
N ALA A 58 2.05 13.93 1.37
CA ALA A 58 3.13 13.59 0.46
C ALA A 58 4.11 14.76 0.28
N TYR A 59 3.63 15.99 0.12
CA TYR A 59 4.50 17.17 0.07
C TYR A 59 5.21 17.46 1.39
N TRP A 60 4.53 17.25 2.51
CA TRP A 60 5.11 17.43 3.83
C TRP A 60 6.20 16.41 4.10
N LEU A 61 5.95 15.13 3.86
CA LEU A 61 6.83 14.02 4.22
C LEU A 61 7.93 13.75 3.18
N TYR A 62 7.68 13.93 1.88
CA TYR A 62 8.63 13.56 0.83
C TYR A 62 9.34 14.79 0.25
N PRO A 63 10.68 14.88 0.35
CA PRO A 63 11.43 15.98 -0.21
C PRO A 63 11.41 15.95 -1.75
N ALA A 64 11.56 17.11 -2.38
CA ALA A 64 11.61 17.24 -3.84
C ALA A 64 12.79 16.47 -4.47
N SER A 65 13.87 16.26 -3.73
CA SER A 65 15.08 15.54 -4.14
C SER A 65 15.54 14.60 -3.05
N LEU A 66 16.06 13.43 -3.43
CA LEU A 66 16.67 12.44 -2.51
C LEU A 66 17.87 12.99 -1.72
N LYS A 67 18.51 14.03 -2.25
CA LYS A 67 19.62 14.77 -1.58
C LYS A 67 19.12 15.89 -0.67
N GLY A 68 17.80 16.14 -0.60
CA GLY A 68 17.20 17.20 0.21
C GLY A 68 17.36 16.97 1.70
N ASN A 69 17.24 18.05 2.49
CA ASN A 69 17.23 17.94 3.94
C ASN A 69 16.04 17.11 4.41
N ARG A 70 16.30 16.06 5.19
CA ARG A 70 15.29 15.12 5.72
C ARG A 70 14.78 15.51 7.12
N GLU A 71 15.36 16.53 7.72
CA GLU A 71 14.98 16.96 9.09
C GLU A 71 14.06 18.19 9.09
N LYS A 72 14.06 18.96 7.99
CA LYS A 72 13.28 20.21 7.89
C LYS A 72 12.46 20.26 6.61
N SER A 73 11.26 20.80 6.70
CA SER A 73 10.43 21.09 5.54
C SER A 73 10.97 22.32 4.78
N HIS A 74 10.92 22.27 3.45
CA HIS A 74 11.27 23.41 2.62
C HIS A 74 10.02 24.30 2.43
N PRO A 75 10.14 25.66 2.41
CA PRO A 75 8.98 26.54 2.23
C PRO A 75 8.15 26.24 0.99
N VAL A 76 8.79 25.83 -0.10
CA VAL A 76 8.09 25.42 -1.34
C VAL A 76 7.21 24.22 -1.12
N ASP A 77 7.65 23.24 -0.31
CA ASP A 77 6.85 22.04 -0.04
C ASP A 77 5.61 22.37 0.79
N ILE A 78 5.75 23.32 1.72
CA ILE A 78 4.61 23.86 2.49
C ILE A 78 3.64 24.59 1.56
N ALA A 79 4.13 25.42 0.65
CA ALA A 79 3.30 26.13 -0.31
C ALA A 79 2.54 25.17 -1.24
N LEU A 80 3.19 24.09 -1.72
CA LEU A 80 2.54 23.06 -2.54
C LEU A 80 1.48 22.29 -1.74
N ALA A 81 1.77 21.93 -0.50
CA ALA A 81 0.81 21.27 0.40
C ALA A 81 -0.42 22.15 0.63
N LEU A 82 -0.21 23.42 0.97
CA LEU A 82 -1.30 24.40 1.17
C LEU A 82 -2.09 24.66 -0.13
N SER A 83 -1.42 24.68 -1.27
CA SER A 83 -2.11 24.81 -2.57
C SER A 83 -3.06 23.65 -2.82
N PHE A 84 -2.67 22.42 -2.49
CA PHE A 84 -3.55 21.27 -2.65
C PHE A 84 -4.69 21.24 -1.60
N VAL A 85 -4.44 21.71 -0.39
CA VAL A 85 -5.49 21.93 0.61
C VAL A 85 -6.51 22.95 0.08
N GLY A 86 -6.06 24.01 -0.57
CA GLY A 86 -6.93 25.00 -1.25
C GLY A 86 -7.77 24.38 -2.38
N VAL A 87 -7.17 23.50 -3.21
CA VAL A 87 -7.90 22.72 -4.23
C VAL A 87 -8.98 21.85 -3.58
N THR A 88 -8.63 21.15 -2.52
CA THR A 88 -9.60 20.29 -1.79
C THR A 88 -10.73 21.12 -1.20
N ALA A 89 -10.41 22.22 -0.54
CA ALA A 89 -11.41 23.14 0.02
C ALA A 89 -12.37 23.67 -1.06
N TYR A 90 -11.82 24.06 -2.23
CA TYR A 90 -12.64 24.48 -3.38
C TYR A 90 -13.62 23.38 -3.79
N CYS A 91 -13.16 22.15 -3.93
CA CYS A 91 -14.02 21.01 -4.31
C CYS A 91 -15.11 20.71 -3.27
N ILE A 92 -14.80 20.83 -1.98
CA ILE A 92 -15.76 20.59 -0.92
C ILE A 92 -16.82 21.71 -0.84
N VAL A 93 -16.39 22.96 -0.84
CA VAL A 93 -17.27 24.14 -0.77
C VAL A 93 -18.20 24.22 -2.00
N ASN A 94 -17.65 23.95 -3.19
CA ASN A 94 -18.42 24.03 -4.44
C ASN A 94 -19.00 22.66 -4.85
N PHE A 95 -19.07 21.68 -3.96
CA PHE A 95 -19.43 20.30 -4.31
C PHE A 95 -20.75 20.19 -5.09
N LEU A 96 -21.83 20.75 -4.58
CA LEU A 96 -23.15 20.74 -5.25
C LEU A 96 -23.13 21.51 -6.59
N ALA A 97 -22.42 22.63 -6.63
CA ALA A 97 -22.29 23.40 -7.85
C ALA A 97 -21.50 22.64 -8.95
N LEU A 98 -20.44 21.93 -8.56
CA LEU A 98 -19.65 21.08 -9.47
C LEU A 98 -20.47 19.91 -10.02
N GLN A 99 -21.32 19.30 -9.19
CA GLN A 99 -22.22 18.23 -9.66
C GLN A 99 -23.27 18.77 -10.64
N ASN A 100 -23.91 19.90 -10.32
CA ASN A 100 -24.97 20.47 -11.14
C ASN A 100 -24.47 20.96 -12.51
N ARG A 101 -23.18 21.34 -12.61
CA ARG A 101 -22.54 21.77 -13.86
C ARG A 101 -21.60 20.75 -14.47
N ALA A 102 -21.80 19.44 -14.16
CA ALA A 102 -21.00 18.39 -14.75
C ALA A 102 -21.03 18.45 -16.28
N GLY A 103 -19.85 18.46 -16.91
CA GLY A 103 -19.69 18.66 -18.36
C GLY A 103 -19.68 20.10 -18.83
N ALA A 104 -20.20 21.06 -18.05
CA ALA A 104 -20.23 22.50 -18.34
C ALA A 104 -19.41 23.32 -17.33
N TYR A 105 -18.21 22.85 -17.05
CA TYR A 105 -17.29 23.44 -16.08
C TYR A 105 -16.87 24.86 -16.47
N THR A 106 -16.76 25.73 -15.45
CA THR A 106 -16.32 27.13 -15.61
C THR A 106 -14.80 27.19 -15.85
N ASP A 107 -14.31 28.37 -16.21
CA ASP A 107 -12.87 28.56 -16.39
C ASP A 107 -12.12 28.49 -15.04
N MET A 108 -12.78 28.88 -13.93
CA MET A 108 -12.22 28.69 -12.58
C MET A 108 -12.06 27.21 -12.25
N ASP A 109 -13.05 26.38 -12.57
CA ASP A 109 -12.94 24.91 -12.40
C ASP A 109 -11.77 24.35 -13.22
N MET A 110 -11.57 24.87 -14.44
CA MET A 110 -10.45 24.47 -15.28
C MET A 110 -9.10 24.84 -14.64
N TYR A 111 -8.94 26.07 -14.13
CA TYR A 111 -7.69 26.46 -13.46
C TYR A 111 -7.40 25.63 -12.21
N VAL A 112 -8.40 25.42 -11.37
CA VAL A 112 -8.27 24.55 -10.19
C VAL A 112 -7.92 23.13 -10.59
N GLY A 113 -8.55 22.59 -11.64
CA GLY A 113 -8.24 21.28 -12.18
C GLY A 113 -6.81 21.15 -12.71
N ILE A 114 -6.29 22.18 -13.41
CA ILE A 114 -4.89 22.22 -13.86
C ILE A 114 -3.95 22.17 -12.67
N VAL A 115 -4.16 23.00 -11.67
CA VAL A 115 -3.35 23.03 -10.45
C VAL A 115 -3.39 21.66 -9.77
N ALA A 116 -4.58 21.06 -9.66
CA ALA A 116 -4.74 19.74 -9.06
C ALA A 116 -3.94 18.65 -9.81
N VAL A 117 -4.09 18.56 -11.13
CA VAL A 117 -3.40 17.55 -11.96
C VAL A 117 -1.88 17.72 -11.88
N VAL A 118 -1.38 18.96 -11.98
CA VAL A 118 0.06 19.23 -11.85
C VAL A 118 0.59 18.86 -10.49
N LEU A 119 -0.13 19.18 -9.42
CA LEU A 119 0.27 18.81 -8.06
C LEU A 119 0.23 17.31 -7.83
N VAL A 120 -0.76 16.60 -8.37
CA VAL A 120 -0.80 15.12 -8.28
C VAL A 120 0.38 14.50 -9.04
N LEU A 121 0.71 14.98 -10.23
CA LEU A 121 1.88 14.49 -10.98
C LEU A 121 3.20 14.75 -10.24
N GLU A 122 3.35 15.94 -9.64
CA GLU A 122 4.54 16.28 -8.86
C GLU A 122 4.62 15.41 -7.57
N ALA A 123 3.51 15.18 -6.88
CA ALA A 123 3.48 14.25 -5.73
C ALA A 123 3.85 12.82 -6.16
N CYS A 124 3.31 12.34 -7.27
CA CYS A 124 3.66 11.05 -7.86
C CYS A 124 5.17 10.95 -8.17
N ARG A 125 5.76 12.02 -8.74
CA ARG A 125 7.20 12.08 -8.99
C ARG A 125 8.03 11.91 -7.71
N ARG A 126 7.58 12.48 -6.60
CA ARG A 126 8.29 12.43 -5.32
C ARG A 126 8.20 11.06 -4.65
N VAL A 127 7.02 10.47 -4.66
CA VAL A 127 6.74 9.21 -3.94
C VAL A 127 7.12 8.00 -4.79
N VAL A 128 6.63 7.92 -6.02
CA VAL A 128 6.79 6.75 -6.89
C VAL A 128 7.98 6.92 -7.85
N GLY A 129 8.08 8.09 -8.48
CA GLY A 129 9.18 8.41 -9.38
C GLY A 129 8.76 8.89 -10.76
N MET A 130 9.76 9.20 -11.60
CA MET A 130 9.56 9.73 -12.95
C MET A 130 8.86 8.79 -13.95
N PRO A 131 9.08 7.45 -13.94
CA PRO A 131 8.51 6.59 -14.98
C PRO A 131 6.99 6.71 -15.11
N ILE A 132 6.26 6.70 -13.99
CA ILE A 132 4.79 6.81 -13.97
C ILE A 132 4.34 8.19 -14.47
N VAL A 133 5.05 9.25 -14.06
CA VAL A 133 4.74 10.63 -14.50
C VAL A 133 4.92 10.77 -16.02
N ILE A 134 5.97 10.18 -16.58
CA ILE A 134 6.22 10.19 -18.04
C ILE A 134 5.09 9.46 -18.75
N ILE A 135 4.73 8.26 -18.31
CA ILE A 135 3.64 7.48 -18.89
C ILE A 135 2.32 8.27 -18.86
N ALA A 136 1.94 8.82 -17.71
CA ALA A 136 0.73 9.62 -17.57
C ALA A 136 0.76 10.85 -18.49
N SER A 137 1.90 11.56 -18.56
CA SER A 137 2.05 12.73 -19.42
C SER A 137 1.96 12.37 -20.92
N VAL A 138 2.53 11.25 -21.33
CA VAL A 138 2.44 10.74 -22.72
C VAL A 138 0.98 10.43 -23.07
N PHE A 139 0.22 9.80 -22.19
CA PHE A 139 -1.21 9.53 -22.44
C PHE A 139 -2.04 10.82 -22.47
N MET A 140 -1.74 11.81 -21.65
CA MET A 140 -2.40 13.13 -21.72
C MET A 140 -2.11 13.84 -23.04
N LEU A 141 -0.87 13.79 -23.51
CA LEU A 141 -0.48 14.33 -24.83
C LEU A 141 -1.14 13.54 -25.96
N TYR A 142 -1.19 12.23 -25.86
CA TYR A 142 -1.90 11.39 -26.82
C TYR A 142 -3.39 11.73 -26.87
N ALA A 143 -4.05 11.89 -25.74
CA ALA A 143 -5.46 12.32 -25.68
C ALA A 143 -5.66 13.68 -26.38
N ARG A 144 -4.69 14.60 -26.33
CA ARG A 144 -4.75 15.91 -27.00
C ARG A 144 -4.48 15.83 -28.50
N PHE A 145 -3.43 15.10 -28.89
CA PHE A 145 -2.89 15.09 -30.24
C PHE A 145 -3.23 13.83 -31.04
N GLY A 146 -4.11 12.99 -30.56
CA GLY A 146 -4.48 11.74 -31.22
C GLY A 146 -5.06 11.88 -32.64
N GLY A 147 -5.56 13.09 -33.00
CA GLY A 147 -5.99 13.40 -34.37
C GLY A 147 -4.85 13.37 -35.38
N ASN A 148 -3.60 13.58 -34.94
CA ASN A 148 -2.41 13.59 -35.77
C ASN A 148 -1.70 12.24 -35.86
N MET A 149 -2.22 11.22 -35.15
CA MET A 149 -1.62 9.88 -35.10
C MET A 149 -1.99 9.05 -36.34
N PRO A 150 -1.10 8.17 -36.81
CA PRO A 150 -1.37 7.29 -37.95
C PRO A 150 -2.20 6.05 -37.58
N GLY A 151 -2.98 5.54 -38.52
CA GLY A 151 -3.63 4.24 -38.46
C GLY A 151 -4.54 4.02 -37.26
N LEU A 152 -4.38 2.91 -36.59
CA LEU A 152 -5.20 2.47 -35.44
C LEU A 152 -5.09 3.39 -34.22
N PHE A 153 -4.04 4.17 -34.10
CA PHE A 153 -3.84 5.10 -32.99
C PHE A 153 -4.53 6.44 -33.20
N ARG A 154 -5.13 6.68 -34.39
CA ARG A 154 -5.83 7.92 -34.70
C ARG A 154 -7.17 7.98 -34.00
N HIS A 155 -7.38 9.06 -33.25
CA HIS A 155 -8.68 9.40 -32.67
C HIS A 155 -8.96 10.90 -32.77
N ARG A 156 -10.19 11.29 -32.46
CA ARG A 156 -10.71 12.65 -32.66
C ARG A 156 -9.90 13.75 -31.97
N GLY A 157 -9.11 13.43 -30.93
CA GLY A 157 -8.45 14.39 -30.04
C GLY A 157 -9.44 15.12 -29.13
N TYR A 158 -8.94 15.59 -27.98
CA TYR A 158 -9.75 16.29 -26.98
C TYR A 158 -9.13 17.65 -26.66
N SER A 159 -9.97 18.63 -26.27
CA SER A 159 -9.50 19.91 -25.77
C SER A 159 -8.84 19.75 -24.39
N TRP A 160 -7.89 20.64 -24.06
CA TRP A 160 -7.30 20.63 -22.72
C TRP A 160 -8.33 20.80 -21.62
N LYS A 161 -9.34 21.67 -21.84
CA LYS A 161 -10.45 21.82 -20.87
C LYS A 161 -11.13 20.47 -20.60
N ARG A 162 -11.44 19.70 -21.63
CA ARG A 162 -12.08 18.39 -21.49
C ARG A 162 -11.17 17.37 -20.80
N ILE A 163 -9.87 17.33 -21.17
CA ILE A 163 -8.91 16.42 -20.56
C ILE A 163 -8.78 16.68 -19.05
N ILE A 164 -8.52 17.94 -18.68
CA ILE A 164 -8.30 18.32 -17.28
C ILE A 164 -9.56 18.11 -16.44
N THR A 165 -10.73 18.56 -16.93
CA THR A 165 -11.97 18.42 -16.18
C THR A 165 -12.40 16.96 -16.04
N HIS A 166 -12.19 16.14 -17.07
CA HIS A 166 -12.42 14.70 -17.00
C HIS A 166 -11.48 14.04 -15.99
N LEU A 167 -10.18 14.33 -16.03
CA LEU A 167 -9.21 13.73 -15.11
C LEU A 167 -9.48 14.08 -13.64
N PHE A 168 -9.94 15.29 -13.33
CA PHE A 168 -10.02 15.71 -11.93
C PHE A 168 -11.43 15.69 -11.33
N TYR A 169 -12.48 15.96 -12.11
CA TYR A 169 -13.84 16.09 -11.56
C TYR A 169 -14.74 14.88 -11.79
N THR A 170 -14.32 13.91 -12.63
CA THR A 170 -15.14 12.72 -12.89
C THR A 170 -14.64 11.51 -12.10
N THR A 171 -15.53 10.55 -11.92
CA THR A 171 -15.21 9.26 -11.29
C THR A 171 -14.43 8.30 -12.19
N GLU A 172 -14.16 8.71 -13.43
CA GLU A 172 -13.34 7.95 -14.39
C GLU A 172 -11.88 8.44 -14.42
N GLY A 173 -11.56 9.50 -13.68
CA GLY A 173 -10.23 10.08 -13.58
C GLY A 173 -9.56 9.83 -12.22
N ILE A 174 -8.87 10.85 -11.71
CA ILE A 174 -8.12 10.78 -10.44
C ILE A 174 -9.03 10.44 -9.26
N ILE A 175 -10.26 11.03 -9.22
CA ILE A 175 -11.26 10.77 -8.15
C ILE A 175 -12.05 9.47 -8.42
N GLY A 176 -11.52 8.60 -9.24
CA GLY A 176 -12.16 7.37 -9.67
C GLY A 176 -12.12 6.23 -8.65
N THR A 177 -12.34 5.03 -9.18
CA THR A 177 -12.35 3.77 -8.40
C THR A 177 -11.11 3.60 -7.52
N PRO A 178 -9.86 3.84 -7.97
CA PRO A 178 -8.70 3.62 -7.10
C PRO A 178 -8.72 4.46 -5.82
N ILE A 179 -9.05 5.76 -5.93
CA ILE A 179 -9.18 6.63 -4.74
C ILE A 179 -10.41 6.24 -3.91
N GLY A 180 -11.50 5.81 -4.56
CA GLY A 180 -12.68 5.28 -3.88
C GLY A 180 -12.33 4.12 -2.95
N VAL A 181 -11.64 3.12 -3.46
CA VAL A 181 -11.19 1.94 -2.70
C VAL A 181 -10.15 2.32 -1.64
N CYS A 182 -9.20 3.21 -1.98
CA CYS A 182 -8.21 3.70 -1.01
C CYS A 182 -8.87 4.44 0.16
N SER A 183 -9.88 5.26 -0.10
CA SER A 183 -10.59 6.04 0.92
C SER A 183 -11.57 5.24 1.78
N THR A 184 -11.76 3.96 1.50
CA THR A 184 -12.65 3.07 2.24
C THR A 184 -11.90 1.86 2.76
N PHE A 185 -11.86 0.80 1.96
CA PHE A 185 -11.35 -0.50 2.39
C PHE A 185 -9.86 -0.50 2.68
N ILE A 186 -9.03 -0.01 1.74
CA ILE A 186 -7.57 -0.10 1.88
C ILE A 186 -7.11 0.65 3.13
N PHE A 187 -7.62 1.87 3.36
CA PHE A 187 -7.25 2.65 4.53
C PHE A 187 -7.59 1.92 5.85
N LEU A 188 -8.81 1.37 5.94
CA LEU A 188 -9.26 0.65 7.13
C LEU A 188 -8.44 -0.61 7.39
N PHE A 189 -8.13 -1.38 6.34
CA PHE A 189 -7.33 -2.59 6.47
C PHE A 189 -5.87 -2.30 6.83
N ILE A 190 -5.25 -1.26 6.24
CA ILE A 190 -3.89 -0.83 6.63
C ILE A 190 -3.87 -0.38 8.09
N MET A 191 -4.86 0.40 8.51
CA MET A 191 -4.98 0.83 9.90
C MET A 191 -5.13 -0.38 10.83
N PHE A 192 -6.04 -1.30 10.52
CA PHE A 192 -6.25 -2.53 11.29
C PHE A 192 -4.96 -3.37 11.36
N GLY A 193 -4.29 -3.59 10.24
CA GLY A 193 -3.01 -4.29 10.18
C GLY A 193 -1.94 -3.65 11.06
N SER A 194 -1.85 -2.31 11.03
CA SER A 194 -0.90 -1.56 11.88
C SER A 194 -1.20 -1.70 13.37
N PHE A 195 -2.47 -1.77 13.76
CA PHE A 195 -2.85 -2.08 15.15
C PHE A 195 -2.46 -3.51 15.54
N LEU A 196 -2.76 -4.49 14.68
CA LEU A 196 -2.40 -5.88 14.93
C LEU A 196 -0.89 -6.08 15.06
N GLU A 197 -0.11 -5.43 14.19
CA GLU A 197 1.36 -5.49 14.27
C GLU A 197 1.87 -5.00 15.63
N LYS A 198 1.29 -3.94 16.20
CA LYS A 198 1.63 -3.43 17.54
C LYS A 198 1.23 -4.37 18.68
N THR A 199 0.32 -5.31 18.47
CA THR A 199 -0.03 -6.32 19.49
C THR A 199 1.01 -7.43 19.64
N GLY A 200 2.00 -7.50 18.74
CA GLY A 200 3.01 -8.54 18.71
C GLY A 200 2.60 -9.81 17.95
N ILE A 201 1.58 -9.72 17.09
CA ILE A 201 1.11 -10.86 16.28
C ILE A 201 2.20 -11.37 15.33
N GLY A 202 3.08 -10.50 14.81
CA GLY A 202 4.21 -10.91 13.96
C GLY A 202 5.15 -11.85 14.68
N GLN A 203 5.57 -11.54 15.92
CA GLN A 203 6.39 -12.44 16.71
C GLN A 203 5.68 -13.78 17.00
N PHE A 204 4.38 -13.75 17.26
CA PHE A 204 3.59 -14.96 17.44
C PHE A 204 3.57 -15.83 16.17
N PHE A 205 3.49 -15.24 14.99
CA PHE A 205 3.56 -15.96 13.71
C PHE A 205 4.95 -16.58 13.47
N ILE A 206 6.02 -15.88 13.82
CA ILE A 206 7.39 -16.42 13.77
C ILE A 206 7.53 -17.59 14.73
N ASP A 207 7.05 -17.47 15.96
CA ASP A 207 7.13 -18.52 16.99
C ASP A 207 6.33 -19.77 16.57
N ILE A 208 5.12 -19.62 16.02
CA ILE A 208 4.33 -20.74 15.49
C ILE A 208 5.04 -21.39 14.29
N SER A 209 5.56 -20.58 13.36
CA SER A 209 6.28 -21.09 12.20
C SER A 209 7.52 -21.90 12.61
N ASN A 210 8.24 -21.45 13.65
CA ASN A 210 9.33 -22.19 14.27
C ASN A 210 8.87 -23.51 14.86
N ALA A 211 7.75 -23.52 15.60
CA ALA A 211 7.21 -24.74 16.21
C ALA A 211 6.82 -25.78 15.15
N VAL A 212 6.30 -25.35 14.00
CA VAL A 212 5.80 -26.23 12.93
C VAL A 212 6.92 -26.70 12.00
N ALA A 213 7.81 -25.81 11.57
CA ALA A 213 8.76 -26.09 10.49
C ALA A 213 10.23 -26.00 10.89
N GLY A 214 10.57 -25.44 12.06
CA GLY A 214 11.95 -25.20 12.46
C GLY A 214 12.82 -26.44 12.59
N TRP A 215 12.24 -27.60 12.94
CA TRP A 215 12.94 -28.89 13.06
C TRP A 215 13.25 -29.56 11.72
N ALA A 216 12.59 -29.18 10.65
CA ALA A 216 12.74 -29.81 9.34
C ALA A 216 14.06 -29.41 8.66
N SER A 217 14.54 -30.23 7.71
CA SER A 217 15.70 -29.85 6.88
C SER A 217 15.46 -28.47 6.26
N GLY A 218 16.40 -27.55 6.44
CA GLY A 218 16.27 -26.17 6.03
C GLY A 218 15.25 -25.37 6.85
N GLY A 219 15.02 -25.78 8.10
CA GLY A 219 14.00 -25.21 9.00
C GLY A 219 13.85 -23.69 8.94
N PRO A 220 14.89 -22.89 9.18
CA PRO A 220 14.80 -21.43 9.16
C PRO A 220 14.28 -20.81 7.89
N ALA A 221 14.64 -21.35 6.71
CA ALA A 221 14.10 -20.84 5.48
C ALA A 221 12.62 -21.21 5.28
N LYS A 222 12.21 -22.40 5.75
CA LYS A 222 10.80 -22.80 5.80
C LYS A 222 10.00 -21.98 6.81
N VAL A 223 10.61 -21.63 7.92
CA VAL A 223 10.03 -20.72 8.92
C VAL A 223 9.81 -19.34 8.29
N ALA A 224 10.78 -18.82 7.53
CA ALA A 224 10.60 -17.55 6.80
C ALA A 224 9.40 -17.60 5.85
N VAL A 225 9.26 -18.69 5.07
CA VAL A 225 8.12 -18.87 4.15
C VAL A 225 6.78 -18.89 4.89
N LEU A 226 6.68 -19.65 5.98
CA LEU A 226 5.44 -19.74 6.76
C LEU A 226 5.13 -18.43 7.53
N ALA A 227 6.14 -17.82 8.15
CA ALA A 227 5.97 -16.57 8.88
C ALA A 227 5.50 -15.47 7.93
N SER A 228 6.12 -15.32 6.76
CA SER A 228 5.70 -14.36 5.75
C SER A 228 4.30 -14.65 5.20
N ALA A 229 3.90 -15.92 5.05
CA ALA A 229 2.55 -16.27 4.67
C ALA A 229 1.53 -15.84 5.74
N LEU A 230 1.82 -16.08 7.01
CA LEU A 230 0.96 -15.68 8.12
C LEU A 230 0.92 -14.16 8.31
N GLU A 231 2.06 -13.47 8.24
CA GLU A 231 2.12 -12.00 8.28
C GLU A 231 1.37 -11.38 7.10
N GLY A 232 1.45 -11.99 5.91
CA GLY A 232 0.71 -11.59 4.73
C GLY A 232 -0.80 -11.55 4.95
N THR A 233 -1.34 -12.45 5.79
CA THR A 233 -2.77 -12.43 6.15
C THR A 233 -3.21 -11.16 6.87
N VAL A 234 -2.27 -10.42 7.45
CA VAL A 234 -2.52 -9.23 8.29
C VAL A 234 -2.07 -7.94 7.61
N SER A 235 -0.89 -7.94 6.98
CA SER A 235 -0.28 -6.72 6.45
C SER A 235 -0.70 -6.40 5.03
N GLY A 236 -0.88 -7.42 4.19
CA GLY A 236 -1.10 -7.26 2.75
C GLY A 236 0.03 -6.53 2.00
N SER A 237 1.13 -6.21 2.67
CA SER A 237 2.25 -5.42 2.15
C SER A 237 3.52 -6.25 2.10
N SER A 238 4.08 -6.44 0.89
CA SER A 238 5.36 -7.14 0.71
C SER A 238 6.52 -6.42 1.39
N VAL A 239 6.52 -5.09 1.38
CA VAL A 239 7.57 -4.29 2.00
C VAL A 239 7.51 -4.39 3.52
N ALA A 240 6.31 -4.24 4.11
CA ALA A 240 6.12 -4.38 5.57
C ALA A 240 6.53 -5.78 6.04
N ASN A 241 6.12 -6.84 5.33
CA ASN A 241 6.52 -8.21 5.65
C ASN A 241 8.04 -8.39 5.58
N THR A 242 8.69 -7.94 4.49
CA THR A 242 10.14 -8.07 4.33
C THR A 242 10.90 -7.35 5.46
N VAL A 243 10.42 -6.22 5.94
CA VAL A 243 11.04 -5.48 7.06
C VAL A 243 10.72 -6.17 8.40
N GLY A 244 9.49 -6.63 8.60
CA GLY A 244 9.03 -7.29 9.82
C GLY A 244 9.73 -8.64 10.02
N SER A 245 9.33 -9.65 9.25
CA SER A 245 9.90 -11.01 9.34
C SER A 245 11.36 -11.09 8.96
N GLY A 246 11.78 -10.37 7.91
CA GLY A 246 13.13 -10.44 7.36
C GLY A 246 14.21 -9.97 8.33
N SER A 247 13.90 -9.09 9.26
CA SER A 247 14.82 -8.68 10.32
C SER A 247 15.28 -9.85 11.22
N PHE A 248 14.46 -10.88 11.35
CA PHE A 248 14.72 -12.10 12.15
C PHE A 248 15.09 -13.29 11.27
N THR A 249 14.37 -13.51 10.19
CA THR A 249 14.50 -14.70 9.35
C THR A 249 15.78 -14.71 8.51
N ILE A 250 16.20 -13.55 7.97
CA ILE A 250 17.42 -13.46 7.18
C ILE A 250 18.67 -13.78 8.02
N PRO A 251 18.88 -13.16 9.20
CA PRO A 251 19.99 -13.55 10.09
C PRO A 251 19.94 -15.02 10.50
N MET A 252 18.74 -15.56 10.77
CA MET A 252 18.55 -16.95 11.15
C MET A 252 18.93 -17.92 10.01
N MET A 253 18.53 -17.64 8.77
CA MET A 253 18.95 -18.42 7.60
C MET A 253 20.47 -18.37 7.41
N LYS A 254 21.10 -17.20 7.53
CA LYS A 254 22.54 -17.03 7.40
C LYS A 254 23.31 -17.81 8.46
N SER A 255 22.84 -17.81 9.71
CA SER A 255 23.51 -18.54 10.81
C SER A 255 23.55 -20.04 10.61
N LEU A 256 22.65 -20.59 9.78
CA LEU A 256 22.61 -22.02 9.45
C LEU A 256 23.31 -22.36 8.13
N GLY A 257 23.95 -21.40 7.47
CA GLY A 257 24.78 -21.65 6.32
C GLY A 257 24.16 -21.36 4.95
N TYR A 258 22.99 -20.72 4.91
CA TYR A 258 22.46 -20.18 3.64
C TYR A 258 23.28 -18.98 3.19
N LYS A 259 23.47 -18.86 1.89
CA LYS A 259 24.10 -17.68 1.29
C LYS A 259 23.25 -16.44 1.55
N PRO A 260 23.83 -15.27 1.86
CA PRO A 260 23.08 -14.04 2.14
C PRO A 260 22.11 -13.66 1.02
N GLU A 261 22.52 -13.84 -0.25
CA GLU A 261 21.71 -13.51 -1.41
C GLU A 261 20.48 -14.42 -1.50
N PHE A 262 20.65 -15.73 -1.21
CA PHE A 262 19.55 -16.69 -1.20
C PHE A 262 18.57 -16.40 -0.05
N ALA A 263 19.10 -16.12 1.14
CA ALA A 263 18.27 -15.75 2.30
C ALA A 263 17.43 -14.50 2.03
N ALA A 264 18.03 -13.47 1.43
CA ALA A 264 17.33 -12.27 1.04
C ALA A 264 16.28 -12.52 -0.07
N ALA A 265 16.61 -13.38 -1.04
CA ALA A 265 15.69 -13.73 -2.12
C ALA A 265 14.48 -14.53 -1.62
N VAL A 266 14.68 -15.50 -0.71
CA VAL A 266 13.59 -16.28 -0.09
C VAL A 266 12.66 -15.35 0.67
N GLU A 267 13.21 -14.43 1.48
CA GLU A 267 12.41 -13.48 2.24
C GLU A 267 11.61 -12.55 1.33
N ALA A 268 12.26 -11.96 0.32
CA ALA A 268 11.59 -11.07 -0.63
C ALA A 268 10.48 -11.78 -1.41
N ALA A 269 10.73 -13.02 -1.87
CA ALA A 269 9.73 -13.83 -2.56
C ALA A 269 8.57 -14.19 -1.61
N ALA A 270 8.85 -14.71 -0.42
CA ALA A 270 7.81 -15.10 0.53
C ALA A 270 6.96 -13.89 0.96
N SER A 271 7.59 -12.75 1.25
CA SER A 271 6.90 -11.51 1.61
C SER A 271 6.02 -10.97 0.46
N THR A 272 6.45 -11.15 -0.79
CA THR A 272 5.63 -10.78 -1.96
C THR A 272 4.34 -11.61 -2.04
N GLY A 273 4.41 -12.89 -1.69
CA GLY A 273 3.24 -13.76 -1.61
C GLY A 273 2.18 -13.29 -0.60
N GLY A 274 2.56 -12.50 0.40
CA GLY A 274 1.63 -11.89 1.34
C GLY A 274 0.56 -11.00 0.68
N GLN A 275 0.86 -10.42 -0.50
CA GLN A 275 -0.13 -9.61 -1.23
C GLN A 275 -1.31 -10.41 -1.79
N ILE A 276 -1.14 -11.71 -1.99
CA ILE A 276 -2.20 -12.60 -2.46
C ILE A 276 -2.76 -13.51 -1.36
N MET A 277 -2.25 -13.37 -0.12
CA MET A 277 -2.65 -14.22 1.00
C MET A 277 -3.91 -13.68 1.71
N PRO A 278 -5.05 -14.39 1.66
CA PRO A 278 -6.27 -13.97 2.36
C PRO A 278 -6.06 -13.98 3.90
N PRO A 279 -6.84 -13.21 4.69
CA PRO A 279 -8.01 -12.44 4.26
C PRO A 279 -7.71 -10.99 3.81
N ILE A 280 -6.60 -10.35 4.22
CA ILE A 280 -6.42 -8.91 3.96
C ILE A 280 -5.88 -8.65 2.55
N MET A 281 -4.91 -9.42 2.09
CA MET A 281 -4.31 -9.29 0.76
C MET A 281 -3.76 -7.87 0.46
N GLY A 282 -3.18 -7.66 -0.69
CA GLY A 282 -2.73 -6.34 -1.15
C GLY A 282 -3.84 -5.50 -1.77
N ALA A 283 -3.55 -4.21 -1.98
CA ALA A 283 -4.49 -3.24 -2.55
C ALA A 283 -5.12 -3.67 -3.88
N ALA A 284 -4.39 -4.45 -4.69
CA ALA A 284 -4.88 -4.96 -5.98
C ALA A 284 -6.14 -5.81 -5.85
N ALA A 285 -6.30 -6.57 -4.77
CA ALA A 285 -7.46 -7.42 -4.56
C ALA A 285 -8.76 -6.61 -4.43
N PHE A 286 -8.70 -5.46 -3.78
CA PHE A 286 -9.85 -4.55 -3.67
C PHE A 286 -10.19 -3.90 -5.01
N LEU A 287 -9.16 -3.54 -5.80
CA LEU A 287 -9.37 -3.01 -7.16
C LEU A 287 -9.99 -4.07 -8.08
N ILE A 288 -9.60 -5.34 -7.95
CA ILE A 288 -10.20 -6.45 -8.68
C ILE A 288 -11.67 -6.60 -8.30
N ALA A 289 -12.00 -6.60 -7.01
CA ALA A 289 -13.37 -6.70 -6.53
C ALA A 289 -14.27 -5.61 -7.14
N GLU A 290 -13.80 -4.37 -7.11
CA GLU A 290 -14.54 -3.22 -7.68
C GLU A 290 -14.62 -3.29 -9.20
N ALA A 291 -13.53 -3.62 -9.90
CA ALA A 291 -13.49 -3.68 -11.36
C ALA A 291 -14.37 -4.81 -11.93
N VAL A 292 -14.44 -5.94 -11.24
CA VAL A 292 -15.26 -7.10 -11.64
C VAL A 292 -16.70 -6.96 -11.13
N GLY A 293 -16.95 -6.11 -10.13
CA GLY A 293 -18.27 -5.91 -9.53
C GLY A 293 -18.72 -7.08 -8.64
N ILE A 294 -17.78 -7.75 -7.96
CA ILE A 294 -18.04 -8.85 -7.03
C ILE A 294 -17.65 -8.48 -5.60
N PRO A 295 -18.26 -9.09 -4.57
CA PRO A 295 -17.86 -8.88 -3.20
C PRO A 295 -16.39 -9.25 -2.97
N TYR A 296 -15.68 -8.47 -2.14
CA TYR A 296 -14.28 -8.73 -1.80
C TYR A 296 -14.02 -10.16 -1.30
N LEU A 297 -14.95 -10.72 -0.53
CA LEU A 297 -14.84 -12.08 -0.01
C LEU A 297 -14.75 -13.14 -1.13
N GLU A 298 -15.38 -12.92 -2.27
CA GLU A 298 -15.30 -13.84 -3.42
C GLU A 298 -13.90 -13.77 -4.06
N VAL A 299 -13.30 -12.59 -4.13
CA VAL A 299 -11.90 -12.43 -4.57
C VAL A 299 -10.95 -13.12 -3.57
N ALA A 300 -11.19 -12.96 -2.27
CA ALA A 300 -10.40 -13.61 -1.23
C ALA A 300 -10.47 -15.14 -1.31
N LYS A 301 -11.66 -15.71 -1.51
CA LYS A 301 -11.84 -17.16 -1.72
C LYS A 301 -11.11 -17.64 -2.98
N ALA A 302 -11.21 -16.91 -4.08
CA ALA A 302 -10.53 -17.25 -5.32
C ALA A 302 -8.99 -17.20 -5.18
N ALA A 303 -8.46 -16.32 -4.32
CA ALA A 303 -7.04 -16.17 -4.08
C ALA A 303 -6.43 -17.32 -3.25
N ILE A 304 -7.22 -18.12 -2.54
CA ILE A 304 -6.71 -19.20 -1.68
C ILE A 304 -5.84 -20.19 -2.47
N ILE A 305 -6.32 -20.65 -3.61
CA ILE A 305 -5.58 -21.65 -4.42
C ILE A 305 -4.29 -21.06 -4.99
N PRO A 306 -4.28 -19.90 -5.66
CA PRO A 306 -3.06 -19.23 -6.07
C PRO A 306 -2.06 -19.00 -4.94
N ALA A 307 -2.53 -18.57 -3.76
CA ALA A 307 -1.66 -18.36 -2.60
C ALA A 307 -1.00 -19.65 -2.13
N ILE A 308 -1.77 -20.73 -1.98
CA ILE A 308 -1.24 -22.06 -1.60
C ILE A 308 -0.19 -22.53 -2.61
N LEU A 309 -0.47 -22.42 -3.90
CA LEU A 309 0.46 -22.82 -4.97
C LEU A 309 1.74 -21.99 -4.92
N TYR A 310 1.63 -20.68 -4.71
CA TYR A 310 2.76 -19.76 -4.61
C TYR A 310 3.70 -20.14 -3.47
N PHE A 311 3.16 -20.25 -2.26
CA PHE A 311 3.96 -20.61 -1.08
C PHE A 311 4.50 -22.04 -1.15
N THR A 312 3.76 -22.97 -1.75
CA THR A 312 4.23 -24.34 -2.00
C THR A 312 5.43 -24.35 -2.94
N GLY A 313 5.43 -23.54 -4.00
CA GLY A 313 6.57 -23.39 -4.90
C GLY A 313 7.83 -22.95 -4.17
N ILE A 314 7.76 -21.88 -3.40
CA ILE A 314 8.90 -21.39 -2.58
C ILE A 314 9.34 -22.44 -1.56
N TRP A 315 8.39 -23.12 -0.91
CA TRP A 315 8.69 -24.18 0.05
C TRP A 315 9.48 -25.34 -0.56
N ILE A 316 9.10 -25.76 -1.75
CA ILE A 316 9.79 -26.84 -2.51
C ILE A 316 11.20 -26.39 -2.88
N GLU A 317 11.38 -25.18 -3.39
CA GLU A 317 12.69 -24.62 -3.74
C GLU A 317 13.62 -24.58 -2.52
N VAL A 318 13.14 -24.01 -1.44
CA VAL A 318 13.87 -23.96 -0.16
C VAL A 318 14.24 -25.35 0.34
N HIS A 319 13.34 -26.33 0.20
CA HIS A 319 13.59 -27.69 0.63
C HIS A 319 14.73 -28.37 -0.16
N PHE A 320 14.72 -28.21 -1.49
CA PHE A 320 15.77 -28.79 -2.32
C PHE A 320 17.12 -28.09 -2.13
N GLU A 321 17.12 -26.77 -1.98
CA GLU A 321 18.34 -26.01 -1.68
C GLU A 321 18.94 -26.44 -0.32
N ALA A 322 18.10 -26.60 0.71
CA ALA A 322 18.53 -27.09 2.00
C ALA A 322 19.17 -28.49 1.90
N LYS A 323 18.56 -29.39 1.12
CA LYS A 323 19.12 -30.72 0.87
C LYS A 323 20.44 -30.67 0.11
N ARG A 324 20.53 -29.81 -0.90
CA ARG A 324 21.75 -29.58 -1.69
C ARG A 324 22.93 -29.14 -0.82
N LEU A 325 22.64 -28.27 0.16
CA LEU A 325 23.64 -27.74 1.08
C LEU A 325 23.84 -28.63 2.34
N GLY A 326 23.10 -29.72 2.50
CA GLY A 326 23.17 -30.59 3.67
C GLY A 326 22.70 -29.95 4.97
N LEU A 327 21.86 -28.90 4.89
CA LEU A 327 21.42 -28.15 6.06
C LEU A 327 20.38 -28.93 6.88
N LYS A 328 20.59 -28.96 8.18
CA LYS A 328 19.69 -29.57 9.14
C LYS A 328 18.73 -28.52 9.73
N GLY A 329 17.64 -28.97 10.36
CA GLY A 329 16.76 -28.11 11.13
C GLY A 329 17.35 -27.75 12.50
N LEU A 330 16.65 -26.90 13.21
CA LEU A 330 16.96 -26.56 14.60
C LEU A 330 16.68 -27.77 15.53
N PRO A 331 17.47 -27.97 16.60
CA PRO A 331 17.18 -28.97 17.64
C PRO A 331 15.80 -28.74 18.27
N ARG A 332 15.05 -29.81 18.49
CA ARG A 332 13.68 -29.71 19.05
C ARG A 332 13.63 -29.03 20.41
N GLU A 333 14.70 -29.05 21.16
CA GLU A 333 14.85 -28.43 22.48
C GLU A 333 14.85 -26.90 22.41
N GLN A 334 15.27 -26.34 21.26
CA GLN A 334 15.31 -24.90 21.01
C GLN A 334 14.00 -24.36 20.39
N LEU A 335 13.06 -25.25 20.06
CA LEU A 335 11.83 -24.88 19.42
C LEU A 335 10.71 -24.63 20.43
N PRO A 336 9.90 -23.58 20.25
CA PRO A 336 8.75 -23.33 21.08
C PRO A 336 7.71 -24.45 20.91
N ARG A 337 6.94 -24.75 21.96
CA ARG A 337 5.84 -25.72 21.90
C ARG A 337 4.59 -25.02 21.36
N ALA A 338 4.07 -25.48 20.23
CA ALA A 338 2.88 -24.90 19.60
C ALA A 338 1.70 -24.77 20.58
N ARG A 339 1.45 -25.81 21.44
CA ARG A 339 0.36 -25.79 22.40
C ARG A 339 0.48 -24.65 23.42
N SER A 340 1.67 -24.39 23.96
CA SER A 340 1.85 -23.28 24.90
C SER A 340 1.65 -21.93 24.23
N LEU A 341 2.14 -21.76 22.99
CA LEU A 341 1.94 -20.53 22.23
C LEU A 341 0.46 -20.21 22.02
N PHE A 342 -0.37 -21.21 21.68
CA PHE A 342 -1.81 -21.01 21.51
C PHE A 342 -2.52 -20.71 22.83
N ILE A 343 -2.10 -21.31 23.95
CA ILE A 343 -2.67 -21.02 25.27
C ILE A 343 -2.31 -19.59 25.70
N ASP A 344 -1.05 -19.19 25.53
CA ASP A 344 -0.55 -17.93 26.05
C ASP A 344 -0.92 -16.73 25.16
N ARG A 345 -0.89 -16.91 23.82
CA ARG A 345 -1.03 -15.82 22.83
C ARG A 345 -2.09 -16.05 21.75
N GLY A 346 -2.85 -17.14 21.81
CA GLY A 346 -3.88 -17.48 20.81
C GLY A 346 -4.99 -16.42 20.69
N HIS A 347 -5.21 -15.60 21.73
CA HIS A 347 -6.14 -14.48 21.69
C HIS A 347 -5.78 -13.42 20.63
N LEU A 348 -4.51 -13.36 20.18
CA LEU A 348 -4.08 -12.46 19.12
C LEU A 348 -4.72 -12.79 17.75
N LEU A 349 -5.23 -14.02 17.59
CA LEU A 349 -5.94 -14.43 16.36
C LEU A 349 -7.41 -13.97 16.34
N VAL A 350 -7.98 -13.59 17.49
CA VAL A 350 -9.41 -13.24 17.59
C VAL A 350 -9.81 -12.11 16.63
N PRO A 351 -9.06 -10.99 16.53
CA PRO A 351 -9.41 -9.93 15.59
C PRO A 351 -9.35 -10.39 14.12
N LEU A 352 -8.39 -11.27 13.78
CA LEU A 352 -8.26 -11.82 12.43
C LEU A 352 -9.44 -12.75 12.09
N LEU A 353 -9.84 -13.58 13.02
CA LEU A 353 -11.02 -14.45 12.87
C LEU A 353 -12.30 -13.63 12.76
N ALA A 354 -12.40 -12.52 13.50
CA ALA A 354 -13.55 -11.62 13.41
C ALA A 354 -13.75 -11.07 11.98
N ILE A 355 -12.66 -10.65 11.30
CA ILE A 355 -12.75 -10.17 9.90
C ILE A 355 -13.23 -11.26 8.92
N ILE A 356 -12.94 -12.52 9.21
CA ILE A 356 -13.37 -13.63 8.32
C ILE A 356 -14.86 -13.95 8.51
N VAL A 357 -15.38 -13.73 9.73
CA VAL A 357 -16.76 -14.08 10.10
C VAL A 357 -17.75 -12.96 9.78
N PHE A 358 -17.33 -11.70 9.93
CA PHE A 358 -18.15 -10.51 9.70
C PHE A 358 -17.80 -9.81 8.39
#